data_ba06d2fe3d80abbaf177a86eda95c36e
#
_entry.id   ba06d2fe3d80abbaf177a86eda95c36e
#
_cell.length_a   1.000
_cell.length_b   1.000
_cell.length_c   1.000
_cell.angle_alpha   90.00
_cell.angle_beta   90.00
_cell.angle_gamma   90.00
#
_symmetry.space_group_name_H-M   'P 1'
#
loop_
_entity.id
_entity.type
_entity.pdbx_description
1 polymer ?
#
loop_
_entity_poly.entity_id
_entity_poly.type
_entity_poly.pdbx_seq_one_letter_code
_entity_poly.pdbx_strand_id
1 'polypeptide(L)'
;MRLLGEISLGDPVTRYWPELTGKQWQGIRMLDLATYTAGGLPLQVPDDVTDNASVLRFYQNWQPQWKPGTTRLYANASIGLFGALAVKPSGMSFEEAMTKRVFKPLRLDHTWINVPKAEEAHYAWGYRDGKAVHVSPGMLDAEAYGIKTNVKDMASWVVANMAPDALQDSSLKQGIALAQSRYWRVGAMYQGLGWEMLNWPVDAKTVVGGSDNKVALAPLPAKEVNPPVPPVKASWVHKTGSTGGFGSYVAFIPDKQLGI
;
A
#
# COMPACT_ATOMS: atom_id res chain seq x y z
N MET A 1 -13.79 8.58 8.20
CA MET A 1 -13.01 9.23 7.12
C MET A 1 -13.26 8.45 5.84
N ARG A 2 -13.85 9.07 4.81
CA ARG A 2 -14.29 8.38 3.58
C ARG A 2 -13.30 8.67 2.47
N LEU A 3 -12.74 7.63 1.86
CA LEU A 3 -12.01 7.72 0.60
C LEU A 3 -13.03 7.81 -0.54
N LEU A 4 -13.05 8.93 -1.26
CA LEU A 4 -13.96 9.21 -2.39
C LEU A 4 -15.47 9.07 -2.06
N GLY A 5 -15.85 9.07 -0.77
CA GLY A 5 -17.23 8.82 -0.35
C GLY A 5 -17.70 7.36 -0.47
N GLU A 6 -16.88 6.47 -1.01
CA GLU A 6 -17.25 5.09 -1.29
C GLU A 6 -16.91 4.13 -0.15
N ILE A 7 -15.76 4.31 0.49
CA ILE A 7 -15.35 3.51 1.66
C ILE A 7 -14.99 4.40 2.85
N SER A 8 -15.17 3.87 4.05
CA SER A 8 -14.67 4.48 5.29
C SER A 8 -13.57 3.59 5.89
N LEU A 9 -12.47 4.20 6.29
CA LEU A 9 -11.37 3.48 6.96
C LEU A 9 -11.80 2.85 8.29
N GLY A 10 -12.80 3.43 8.96
CA GLY A 10 -13.36 2.90 10.21
C GLY A 10 -14.38 1.78 10.03
N ASP A 11 -14.85 1.53 8.80
CA ASP A 11 -15.84 0.49 8.56
C ASP A 11 -15.24 -0.90 8.72
N PRO A 12 -16.02 -1.88 9.21
CA PRO A 12 -15.58 -3.27 9.27
C PRO A 12 -15.40 -3.84 7.85
N VAL A 13 -14.38 -4.68 7.68
CA VAL A 13 -14.07 -5.36 6.40
C VAL A 13 -15.28 -6.14 5.87
N THR A 14 -16.05 -6.75 6.77
CA THR A 14 -17.25 -7.54 6.45
C THR A 14 -18.37 -6.72 5.79
N ARG A 15 -18.35 -5.39 5.92
CA ARG A 15 -19.28 -4.51 5.17
C ARG A 15 -19.05 -4.58 3.67
N TYR A 16 -17.80 -4.70 3.25
CA TYR A 16 -17.39 -4.73 1.83
C TYR A 16 -17.24 -6.16 1.29
N TRP A 17 -17.10 -7.12 2.20
CA TRP A 17 -17.06 -8.54 1.87
C TRP A 17 -17.87 -9.35 2.89
N PRO A 18 -19.21 -9.39 2.76
CA PRO A 18 -20.11 -10.06 3.72
C PRO A 18 -19.86 -11.56 3.88
N GLU A 19 -19.24 -12.21 2.88
CA GLU A 19 -18.90 -13.62 2.90
C GLU A 19 -17.77 -13.97 3.90
N LEU A 20 -17.07 -12.97 4.44
CA LEU A 20 -16.11 -13.14 5.55
C LEU A 20 -16.86 -13.21 6.90
N THR A 21 -17.58 -14.28 7.11
CA THR A 21 -18.51 -14.47 8.25
C THR A 21 -17.85 -14.95 9.54
N GLY A 22 -16.58 -15.36 9.50
CA GLY A 22 -15.86 -15.91 10.65
C GLY A 22 -15.64 -14.90 11.78
N LYS A 23 -15.62 -15.38 13.04
CA LYS A 23 -15.38 -14.55 14.22
C LYS A 23 -14.05 -13.82 14.16
N GLN A 24 -13.06 -14.37 13.47
CA GLN A 24 -11.74 -13.76 13.27
C GLN A 24 -11.78 -12.41 12.52
N TRP A 25 -12.85 -12.16 11.75
CA TRP A 25 -13.06 -10.90 11.03
C TRP A 25 -13.78 -9.82 11.83
N GLN A 26 -14.30 -10.19 13.01
CA GLN A 26 -14.99 -9.24 13.88
C GLN A 26 -14.00 -8.20 14.42
N GLY A 27 -14.33 -6.93 14.25
CA GLY A 27 -13.53 -5.80 14.71
C GLY A 27 -12.34 -5.44 13.83
N ILE A 28 -12.10 -6.12 12.71
CA ILE A 28 -11.09 -5.73 11.73
C ILE A 28 -11.69 -4.63 10.82
N ARG A 29 -11.04 -3.47 10.80
CA ARG A 29 -11.43 -2.31 10.01
C ARG A 29 -10.69 -2.29 8.68
N MET A 30 -11.21 -1.57 7.70
CA MET A 30 -10.48 -1.25 6.46
C MET A 30 -9.12 -0.60 6.75
N LEU A 31 -9.04 0.23 7.80
CA LEU A 31 -7.79 0.83 8.28
C LEU A 31 -6.76 -0.25 8.65
N ASP A 32 -7.18 -1.29 9.34
CA ASP A 32 -6.27 -2.34 9.83
C ASP A 32 -5.65 -3.14 8.68
N LEU A 33 -6.38 -3.32 7.57
CA LEU A 33 -5.83 -3.90 6.34
C LEU A 33 -4.79 -2.97 5.69
N ALA A 34 -5.12 -1.68 5.54
CA ALA A 34 -4.28 -0.69 4.88
C ALA A 34 -2.98 -0.37 5.65
N THR A 35 -2.93 -0.70 6.93
CA THR A 35 -1.82 -0.39 7.84
C THR A 35 -1.13 -1.62 8.41
N TYR A 36 -1.46 -2.81 7.90
CA TYR A 36 -0.86 -4.09 8.31
C TYR A 36 -1.10 -4.45 9.78
N THR A 37 -2.20 -3.99 10.36
CA THR A 37 -2.56 -4.22 11.77
C THR A 37 -3.77 -5.13 11.96
N ALA A 38 -4.14 -5.89 10.93
CA ALA A 38 -5.31 -6.76 10.95
C ALA A 38 -5.17 -7.97 11.90
N GLY A 39 -3.96 -8.30 12.36
CA GLY A 39 -3.71 -9.40 13.29
C GLY A 39 -2.82 -10.51 12.75
N GLY A 40 -1.98 -10.22 11.72
CA GLY A 40 -0.96 -11.15 11.23
C GLY A 40 -1.36 -11.92 9.98
N LEU A 41 -1.94 -11.25 8.99
CA LEU A 41 -2.04 -11.81 7.64
C LEU A 41 -0.64 -12.12 7.09
N PRO A 42 -0.48 -13.17 6.28
CA PRO A 42 0.83 -13.57 5.77
C PRO A 42 1.39 -12.57 4.76
N LEU A 43 2.72 -12.62 4.57
CA LEU A 43 3.42 -11.74 3.64
C LEU A 43 2.85 -11.85 2.22
N GLN A 44 2.55 -13.05 1.76
CA GLN A 44 2.00 -13.32 0.42
C GLN A 44 0.72 -14.14 0.52
N VAL A 45 -0.15 -13.97 -0.47
CA VAL A 45 -1.20 -14.94 -0.76
C VAL A 45 -0.50 -16.20 -1.31
N PRO A 46 -0.84 -17.41 -0.84
CA PRO A 46 -0.20 -18.64 -1.30
C PRO A 46 -0.38 -18.89 -2.81
N ASP A 47 0.60 -19.53 -3.44
CA ASP A 47 0.62 -19.76 -4.90
C ASP A 47 -0.50 -20.68 -5.40
N ASP A 48 -1.08 -21.50 -4.52
CA ASP A 48 -2.23 -22.38 -4.81
C ASP A 48 -3.57 -21.64 -4.77
N VAL A 49 -3.57 -20.37 -4.37
CA VAL A 49 -4.73 -19.48 -4.42
C VAL A 49 -4.79 -18.79 -5.77
N THR A 50 -5.57 -19.33 -6.69
CA THR A 50 -5.54 -18.95 -8.13
C THR A 50 -6.83 -18.35 -8.66
N ASP A 51 -7.91 -18.33 -7.88
CA ASP A 51 -9.21 -17.79 -8.25
C ASP A 51 -9.95 -17.13 -7.07
N ASN A 52 -11.06 -16.46 -7.36
CA ASN A 52 -11.84 -15.75 -6.34
C ASN A 52 -12.40 -16.68 -5.25
N ALA A 53 -12.72 -17.93 -5.58
CA ALA A 53 -13.25 -18.89 -4.61
C ALA A 53 -12.14 -19.35 -3.66
N SER A 54 -10.95 -19.60 -4.15
CA SER A 54 -9.78 -19.94 -3.32
C SER A 54 -9.31 -18.76 -2.49
N VAL A 55 -9.36 -17.52 -3.01
CA VAL A 55 -9.11 -16.30 -2.24
C VAL A 55 -10.09 -16.19 -1.07
N LEU A 56 -11.38 -16.39 -1.30
CA LEU A 56 -12.38 -16.37 -0.23
C LEU A 56 -12.07 -17.42 0.83
N ARG A 57 -11.81 -18.66 0.43
CA ARG A 57 -11.46 -19.76 1.36
C ARG A 57 -10.19 -19.45 2.15
N PHE A 58 -9.17 -18.88 1.50
CA PHE A 58 -7.93 -18.47 2.16
C PHE A 58 -8.21 -17.50 3.31
N TYR A 59 -8.98 -16.43 3.09
CA TYR A 59 -9.33 -15.47 4.14
C TYR A 59 -10.33 -16.04 5.16
N GLN A 60 -11.25 -16.89 4.76
CA GLN A 60 -12.17 -17.54 5.70
C GLN A 60 -11.44 -18.49 6.68
N ASN A 61 -10.38 -19.17 6.21
CA ASN A 61 -9.60 -20.10 7.03
C ASN A 61 -8.48 -19.43 7.84
N TRP A 62 -8.13 -18.19 7.50
CA TRP A 62 -7.09 -17.45 8.22
C TRP A 62 -7.48 -17.25 9.69
N GLN A 63 -6.49 -17.40 10.58
CA GLN A 63 -6.65 -17.16 12.01
C GLN A 63 -5.68 -16.08 12.47
N PRO A 64 -6.13 -15.02 13.15
CA PRO A 64 -5.26 -13.96 13.65
C PRO A 64 -4.36 -14.49 14.77
N GLN A 65 -3.10 -14.07 14.73
CA GLN A 65 -2.11 -14.33 15.77
C GLN A 65 -2.17 -13.27 16.87
N TRP A 66 -2.66 -12.08 16.54
CA TRP A 66 -2.78 -10.94 17.44
C TRP A 66 -4.16 -10.29 17.33
N LYS A 67 -4.54 -9.59 18.40
CA LYS A 67 -5.74 -8.74 18.36
C LYS A 67 -5.54 -7.64 17.31
N PRO A 68 -6.56 -7.35 16.45
CA PRO A 68 -6.49 -6.22 15.52
C PRO A 68 -6.08 -4.93 16.21
N GLY A 69 -5.22 -4.15 15.56
CA GLY A 69 -4.75 -2.87 16.09
C GLY A 69 -3.67 -2.96 17.18
N THR A 70 -3.06 -4.12 17.42
CA THR A 70 -2.02 -4.25 18.46
C THR A 70 -0.62 -4.53 17.93
N THR A 71 -0.54 -5.13 16.76
CA THR A 71 0.72 -5.54 16.13
C THR A 71 0.70 -5.21 14.64
N ARG A 72 1.73 -4.53 14.18
CA ARG A 72 1.98 -4.32 12.75
C ARG A 72 2.84 -5.48 12.24
N LEU A 73 2.34 -6.19 11.23
CA LEU A 73 3.11 -7.16 10.45
C LEU A 73 2.90 -6.86 8.97
N TYR A 74 3.99 -6.45 8.28
CA TYR A 74 3.92 -6.17 6.85
C TYR A 74 3.39 -7.38 6.06
N ALA A 75 2.37 -7.15 5.24
CA ALA A 75 1.66 -8.23 4.55
C ALA A 75 1.05 -7.74 3.23
N ASN A 76 1.48 -8.32 2.12
CA ASN A 76 0.87 -8.07 0.81
C ASN A 76 -0.57 -8.60 0.78
N ALA A 77 -0.85 -9.71 1.45
CA ALA A 77 -2.22 -10.21 1.62
C ALA A 77 -3.14 -9.20 2.36
N SER A 78 -2.59 -8.33 3.21
CA SER A 78 -3.37 -7.28 3.90
C SER A 78 -3.68 -6.11 2.98
N ILE A 79 -2.64 -5.49 2.38
CA ILE A 79 -2.81 -4.32 1.54
C ILE A 79 -3.49 -4.68 0.20
N GLY A 80 -3.25 -5.87 -0.33
CA GLY A 80 -3.92 -6.39 -1.51
C GLY A 80 -5.43 -6.51 -1.30
N LEU A 81 -5.84 -7.11 -0.18
CA LEU A 81 -7.26 -7.17 0.18
C LEU A 81 -7.86 -5.77 0.36
N PHE A 82 -7.15 -4.84 1.02
CA PHE A 82 -7.59 -3.46 1.12
C PHE A 82 -7.85 -2.83 -0.23
N GLY A 83 -6.92 -2.97 -1.18
CA GLY A 83 -7.04 -2.42 -2.53
C GLY A 83 -8.24 -2.97 -3.29
N ALA A 84 -8.43 -4.29 -3.27
CA ALA A 84 -9.56 -4.96 -3.91
C ALA A 84 -10.91 -4.50 -3.33
N LEU A 85 -11.01 -4.40 -2.01
CA LEU A 85 -12.24 -3.95 -1.35
C LEU A 85 -12.49 -2.45 -1.50
N ALA A 86 -11.43 -1.64 -1.61
CA ALA A 86 -11.55 -0.20 -1.77
C ALA A 86 -12.20 0.20 -3.11
N VAL A 87 -12.00 -0.57 -4.16
CA VAL A 87 -12.59 -0.29 -5.49
C VAL A 87 -13.94 -0.96 -5.71
N LYS A 88 -14.27 -1.97 -4.91
CA LYS A 88 -15.50 -2.78 -5.08
C LYS A 88 -16.79 -1.96 -5.17
N PRO A 89 -17.04 -0.92 -4.33
CA PRO A 89 -18.24 -0.10 -4.44
C PRO A 89 -18.36 0.67 -5.75
N SER A 90 -17.26 0.92 -6.44
CA SER A 90 -17.26 1.65 -7.73
C SER A 90 -17.70 0.79 -8.93
N GLY A 91 -17.73 -0.53 -8.76
CA GLY A 91 -17.97 -1.48 -9.86
C GLY A 91 -16.84 -1.58 -10.88
N MET A 92 -15.71 -0.87 -10.67
CA MET A 92 -14.54 -0.91 -11.54
C MET A 92 -13.57 -2.01 -11.08
N SER A 93 -12.78 -2.54 -12.02
CA SER A 93 -11.58 -3.29 -11.66
C SER A 93 -10.56 -2.37 -10.96
N PHE A 94 -9.60 -2.95 -10.24
CA PHE A 94 -8.53 -2.17 -9.60
C PHE A 94 -7.71 -1.39 -10.64
N GLU A 95 -7.37 -2.01 -11.77
CA GLU A 95 -6.64 -1.36 -12.87
C GLU A 95 -7.42 -0.19 -13.47
N GLU A 96 -8.72 -0.34 -13.73
CA GLU A 96 -9.56 0.75 -14.22
C GLU A 96 -9.64 1.91 -13.23
N ALA A 97 -9.81 1.60 -11.94
CA ALA A 97 -9.88 2.60 -10.89
C ALA A 97 -8.56 3.37 -10.77
N MET A 98 -7.42 2.67 -10.75
CA MET A 98 -6.10 3.28 -10.70
C MET A 98 -5.83 4.14 -11.93
N THR A 99 -6.12 3.63 -13.12
CA THR A 99 -5.94 4.36 -14.38
C THR A 99 -6.79 5.62 -14.42
N LYS A 100 -8.07 5.52 -14.08
CA LYS A 100 -9.01 6.64 -14.18
C LYS A 100 -8.80 7.70 -13.11
N ARG A 101 -8.51 7.27 -11.87
CA ARG A 101 -8.53 8.14 -10.68
C ARG A 101 -7.14 8.59 -10.21
N VAL A 102 -6.08 7.92 -10.70
CA VAL A 102 -4.70 8.21 -10.27
C VAL A 102 -3.81 8.48 -11.48
N PHE A 103 -3.64 7.51 -12.40
CA PHE A 103 -2.64 7.63 -13.45
C PHE A 103 -2.96 8.78 -14.41
N LYS A 104 -4.18 8.82 -14.96
CA LYS A 104 -4.60 9.89 -15.89
C LYS A 104 -4.59 11.29 -15.27
N PRO A 105 -5.17 11.53 -14.07
CA PRO A 105 -5.11 12.85 -13.43
C PRO A 105 -3.70 13.34 -13.15
N LEU A 106 -2.76 12.44 -12.84
CA LEU A 106 -1.36 12.76 -12.61
C LEU A 106 -0.49 12.70 -13.88
N ARG A 107 -1.08 12.40 -15.05
CA ARG A 107 -0.37 12.25 -16.33
C ARG A 107 0.79 11.24 -16.25
N LEU A 108 0.53 10.10 -15.59
CA LEU A 108 1.46 8.98 -15.53
C LEU A 108 1.24 8.10 -16.76
N ASP A 109 1.71 8.57 -17.91
CA ASP A 109 1.36 8.03 -19.22
C ASP A 109 2.06 6.69 -19.53
N HIS A 110 3.11 6.36 -18.76
CA HIS A 110 3.88 5.11 -18.86
C HIS A 110 3.84 4.33 -17.54
N THR A 111 2.65 4.30 -16.92
CA THR A 111 2.39 3.58 -15.68
C THR A 111 1.19 2.67 -15.86
N TRP A 112 1.41 1.36 -15.65
CA TRP A 112 0.41 0.32 -15.86
C TRP A 112 0.43 -0.73 -14.76
N ILE A 113 -0.67 -1.44 -14.62
CA ILE A 113 -0.74 -2.72 -13.92
C ILE A 113 -0.43 -3.84 -14.91
N ASN A 114 -1.09 -3.84 -16.06
CA ASN A 114 -0.74 -4.72 -17.18
C ASN A 114 -0.09 -3.88 -18.27
N VAL A 115 1.16 -4.17 -18.60
CA VAL A 115 1.90 -3.45 -19.65
C VAL A 115 1.22 -3.72 -21.00
N PRO A 116 0.83 -2.68 -21.76
CA PRO A 116 0.24 -2.87 -23.09
C PRO A 116 1.21 -3.56 -24.03
N LYS A 117 0.71 -4.40 -24.93
CA LYS A 117 1.55 -5.14 -25.89
C LYS A 117 2.49 -4.25 -26.70
N ALA A 118 2.06 -3.03 -27.03
CA ALA A 118 2.88 -2.05 -27.74
C ALA A 118 4.09 -1.55 -26.91
N GLU A 119 4.04 -1.67 -25.59
CA GLU A 119 5.06 -1.20 -24.66
C GLU A 119 5.90 -2.34 -24.06
N GLU A 120 5.59 -3.60 -24.37
CA GLU A 120 6.32 -4.78 -23.85
C GLU A 120 7.82 -4.72 -24.13
N ALA A 121 8.23 -4.17 -25.29
CA ALA A 121 9.63 -4.02 -25.64
C ALA A 121 10.39 -3.05 -24.70
N HIS A 122 9.68 -2.16 -24.02
CA HIS A 122 10.24 -1.22 -23.06
C HIS A 122 10.16 -1.72 -21.61
N TYR A 123 9.51 -2.88 -21.37
CA TYR A 123 9.42 -3.47 -20.05
C TYR A 123 10.76 -4.11 -19.68
N ALA A 124 11.47 -3.49 -18.73
CA ALA A 124 12.77 -3.98 -18.27
C ALA A 124 12.67 -5.37 -17.67
N TRP A 125 13.69 -6.20 -17.93
CA TRP A 125 13.85 -7.48 -17.26
C TRP A 125 14.53 -7.30 -15.91
N GLY A 126 13.92 -7.90 -14.88
CA GLY A 126 14.60 -8.13 -13.61
C GLY A 126 15.43 -9.41 -13.68
N TYR A 127 16.29 -9.63 -12.67
CA TYR A 127 17.12 -10.84 -12.62
C TYR A 127 16.99 -11.50 -11.26
N ARG A 128 16.77 -12.81 -11.26
CA ARG A 128 16.76 -13.66 -10.08
C ARG A 128 17.60 -14.90 -10.36
N ASP A 129 18.62 -15.13 -9.53
CA ASP A 129 19.57 -16.25 -9.70
C ASP A 129 20.16 -16.32 -11.11
N GLY A 130 20.51 -15.16 -11.69
CA GLY A 130 21.07 -15.03 -13.04
C GLY A 130 20.07 -15.22 -14.19
N LYS A 131 18.78 -15.46 -13.90
CA LYS A 131 17.72 -15.62 -14.90
C LYS A 131 16.92 -14.34 -15.05
N ALA A 132 16.63 -13.95 -16.30
CA ALA A 132 15.73 -12.86 -16.59
C ALA A 132 14.30 -13.23 -16.18
N VAL A 133 13.63 -12.33 -15.48
CA VAL A 133 12.26 -12.53 -14.98
C VAL A 133 11.41 -11.27 -15.15
N HIS A 134 10.11 -11.45 -15.36
CA HIS A 134 9.09 -10.47 -15.06
C HIS A 134 8.31 -10.93 -13.83
N VAL A 135 7.64 -10.01 -13.16
CA VAL A 135 6.77 -10.36 -12.02
C VAL A 135 5.60 -11.20 -12.53
N SER A 136 5.48 -12.42 -12.03
CA SER A 136 4.34 -13.28 -12.35
C SER A 136 3.09 -12.75 -11.63
N PRO A 137 1.98 -12.58 -12.34
CA PRO A 137 0.74 -12.16 -11.71
C PRO A 137 0.19 -13.28 -10.80
N GLY A 138 -0.17 -12.90 -9.58
CA GLY A 138 -0.89 -13.73 -8.62
C GLY A 138 -2.15 -13.04 -8.14
N MET A 139 -2.93 -13.71 -7.32
CA MET A 139 -4.14 -13.12 -6.75
C MET A 139 -3.79 -11.97 -5.81
N LEU A 140 -4.43 -10.82 -6.00
CA LEU A 140 -4.22 -9.56 -5.28
C LEU A 140 -2.82 -8.91 -5.44
N ASP A 141 -2.03 -9.35 -6.40
CA ASP A 141 -0.70 -8.79 -6.68
C ASP A 141 -0.81 -7.39 -7.28
N ALA A 142 -1.81 -7.17 -8.12
CA ALA A 142 -2.08 -5.85 -8.72
C ALA A 142 -2.24 -4.78 -7.66
N GLU A 143 -2.97 -5.08 -6.60
CA GLU A 143 -3.28 -4.19 -5.49
C GLU A 143 -2.11 -4.00 -4.54
N ALA A 144 -1.22 -4.99 -4.42
CA ALA A 144 -0.12 -4.97 -3.47
C ALA A 144 1.19 -4.39 -4.06
N TYR A 145 1.58 -4.82 -5.28
CA TYR A 145 2.87 -4.47 -5.91
C TYR A 145 2.86 -4.54 -7.44
N GLY A 146 1.69 -4.60 -8.08
CA GLY A 146 1.56 -4.86 -9.52
C GLY A 146 1.90 -3.70 -10.45
N ILE A 147 2.22 -2.51 -9.95
CA ILE A 147 2.48 -1.32 -10.79
C ILE A 147 3.83 -1.43 -11.49
N LYS A 148 3.84 -1.20 -12.81
CA LYS A 148 5.01 -0.99 -13.64
C LYS A 148 5.05 0.46 -14.06
N THR A 149 6.20 1.13 -13.90
CA THR A 149 6.34 2.56 -14.14
C THR A 149 7.75 2.89 -14.61
N ASN A 150 7.97 4.13 -14.99
CA ASN A 150 9.29 4.67 -15.30
C ASN A 150 9.69 5.79 -14.33
N VAL A 151 10.94 6.24 -14.40
CA VAL A 151 11.47 7.27 -13.51
C VAL A 151 10.75 8.61 -13.64
N LYS A 152 10.30 8.99 -14.83
CA LYS A 152 9.58 10.25 -15.09
C LYS A 152 8.22 10.26 -14.37
N ASP A 153 7.45 9.20 -14.56
CA ASP A 153 6.14 9.06 -13.94
C ASP A 153 6.26 8.93 -12.41
N MET A 154 7.29 8.21 -11.93
CA MET A 154 7.56 8.11 -10.50
C MET A 154 7.94 9.47 -9.91
N ALA A 155 8.74 10.29 -10.61
CA ALA A 155 9.03 11.65 -10.18
C ALA A 155 7.75 12.51 -10.10
N SER A 156 6.86 12.40 -11.08
CA SER A 156 5.55 13.08 -11.06
C SER A 156 4.69 12.64 -9.88
N TRP A 157 4.68 11.33 -9.58
CA TRP A 157 4.03 10.77 -8.40
C TRP A 157 4.59 11.33 -7.09
N VAL A 158 5.92 11.40 -6.96
CA VAL A 158 6.59 11.97 -5.78
C VAL A 158 6.25 13.44 -5.62
N VAL A 159 6.30 14.23 -6.70
CA VAL A 159 5.93 15.67 -6.67
C VAL A 159 4.48 15.85 -6.21
N ALA A 160 3.54 15.06 -6.73
CA ALA A 160 2.14 15.11 -6.30
C ALA A 160 1.97 14.79 -4.81
N ASN A 161 2.75 13.84 -4.28
CA ASN A 161 2.73 13.48 -2.87
C ASN A 161 3.39 14.54 -1.96
N MET A 162 4.40 15.25 -2.45
CA MET A 162 5.05 16.34 -1.70
C MET A 162 4.19 17.61 -1.65
N ALA A 163 3.48 17.92 -2.71
CA ALA A 163 2.73 19.17 -2.87
C ALA A 163 1.27 18.91 -3.31
N PRO A 164 0.47 18.15 -2.54
CA PRO A 164 -0.89 17.80 -2.94
C PRO A 164 -1.79 19.04 -3.13
N ASP A 165 -1.47 20.14 -2.49
CA ASP A 165 -2.22 21.39 -2.63
C ASP A 165 -2.19 21.99 -4.04
N ALA A 166 -1.20 21.64 -4.84
CA ALA A 166 -1.08 22.05 -6.24
C ALA A 166 -2.00 21.27 -7.19
N LEU A 167 -2.56 20.15 -6.75
CA LEU A 167 -3.44 19.32 -7.55
C LEU A 167 -4.82 19.98 -7.72
N GLN A 168 -5.39 19.86 -8.91
CA GLN A 168 -6.76 20.35 -9.20
C GLN A 168 -7.83 19.36 -8.71
N ASP A 169 -7.55 18.06 -8.74
CA ASP A 169 -8.47 17.03 -8.29
C ASP A 169 -8.54 16.98 -6.77
N SER A 170 -9.65 17.40 -6.20
CA SER A 170 -9.89 17.44 -4.75
C SER A 170 -9.91 16.05 -4.12
N SER A 171 -10.39 15.04 -4.85
CA SER A 171 -10.46 13.65 -4.38
C SER A 171 -9.06 13.05 -4.26
N LEU A 172 -8.22 13.29 -5.27
CA LEU A 172 -6.82 12.85 -5.27
C LEU A 172 -6.02 13.56 -4.18
N LYS A 173 -6.19 14.88 -4.02
CA LYS A 173 -5.61 15.65 -2.91
C LYS A 173 -5.98 15.05 -1.55
N GLN A 174 -7.26 14.76 -1.34
CA GLN A 174 -7.73 14.15 -0.10
C GLN A 174 -7.17 12.73 0.08
N GLY A 175 -7.13 11.92 -0.98
CA GLY A 175 -6.56 10.58 -0.96
C GLY A 175 -5.08 10.58 -0.54
N ILE A 176 -4.28 11.50 -1.08
CA ILE A 176 -2.87 11.67 -0.71
C ILE A 176 -2.74 12.10 0.76
N ALA A 177 -3.55 13.05 1.22
CA ALA A 177 -3.55 13.48 2.61
C ALA A 177 -3.90 12.32 3.56
N LEU A 178 -4.89 11.50 3.21
CA LEU A 178 -5.24 10.31 3.97
C LEU A 178 -4.11 9.29 3.99
N ALA A 179 -3.45 9.05 2.84
CA ALA A 179 -2.36 8.09 2.76
C ALA A 179 -1.16 8.49 3.64
N GLN A 180 -0.90 9.78 3.79
CA GLN A 180 0.18 10.32 4.62
C GLN A 180 -0.24 10.69 6.05
N SER A 181 -1.48 10.47 6.45
CA SER A 181 -1.90 10.62 7.84
C SER A 181 -1.27 9.54 8.71
N ARG A 182 -0.92 9.90 9.94
CA ARG A 182 -0.28 9.00 10.90
C ARG A 182 -1.35 8.28 11.71
N TYR A 183 -1.55 7.00 11.46
CA TYR A 183 -2.58 6.19 12.14
C TYR A 183 -2.00 5.37 13.29
N TRP A 184 -0.76 4.92 13.15
CA TRP A 184 -0.09 4.09 14.17
C TRP A 184 1.31 4.58 14.42
N ARG A 185 1.74 4.47 15.67
CA ARG A 185 3.15 4.56 16.05
C ARG A 185 3.70 3.15 16.22
N VAL A 186 4.81 2.87 15.51
CA VAL A 186 5.50 1.57 15.51
C VAL A 186 7.00 1.85 15.76
N GLY A 187 7.42 1.77 17.02
CA GLY A 187 8.77 2.23 17.40
C GLY A 187 8.97 3.71 17.11
N ALA A 188 10.00 4.04 16.32
CA ALA A 188 10.29 5.40 15.86
C ALA A 188 9.42 5.85 14.67
N MET A 189 8.83 4.90 13.95
CA MET A 189 8.08 5.10 12.73
C MET A 189 6.60 5.38 13.01
N TYR A 190 5.97 6.14 12.11
CA TYR A 190 4.52 6.23 11.98
C TYR A 190 4.07 5.51 10.71
N GLN A 191 2.98 4.74 10.81
CA GLN A 191 2.36 4.04 9.69
C GLN A 191 1.20 4.84 9.14
N GLY A 192 1.26 5.15 7.83
CA GLY A 192 0.15 5.65 7.02
C GLY A 192 -0.50 4.54 6.20
N LEU A 193 -1.30 4.90 5.18
CA LEU A 193 -1.85 3.91 4.25
C LEU A 193 -0.75 3.55 3.24
N GLY A 194 -0.01 2.49 3.51
CA GLY A 194 1.16 2.06 2.76
C GLY A 194 2.44 2.85 3.05
N TRP A 195 2.38 4.15 3.30
CA TRP A 195 3.54 4.96 3.63
C TRP A 195 4.07 4.73 5.04
N GLU A 196 5.39 4.76 5.17
CA GLU A 196 6.13 4.75 6.42
C GLU A 196 6.76 6.12 6.64
N MET A 197 6.65 6.69 7.84
CA MET A 197 7.04 8.08 8.10
C MET A 197 7.89 8.19 9.35
N LEU A 198 8.96 8.97 9.27
CA LEU A 198 9.79 9.37 10.40
C LEU A 198 9.73 10.90 10.57
N ASN A 199 9.94 11.39 11.76
CA ASN A 199 10.08 12.83 11.96
C ASN A 199 11.38 13.32 11.30
N TRP A 200 11.33 14.45 10.62
CA TRP A 200 12.51 15.10 10.07
C TRP A 200 12.99 16.23 11.00
N PRO A 201 14.31 16.41 11.25
CA PRO A 201 15.42 15.63 10.69
C PRO A 201 15.53 14.20 11.31
N VAL A 202 16.05 13.27 10.51
CA VAL A 202 16.32 11.90 10.91
C VAL A 202 17.72 11.49 10.47
N ASP A 203 18.42 10.69 11.27
CA ASP A 203 19.74 10.16 10.93
C ASP A 203 19.65 8.96 9.99
N ALA A 204 20.69 8.77 9.18
CA ALA A 204 20.74 7.68 8.20
C ALA A 204 20.65 6.28 8.85
N LYS A 205 21.19 6.11 10.06
CA LYS A 205 21.14 4.82 10.77
C LYS A 205 19.70 4.42 11.11
N THR A 206 18.89 5.39 11.53
CA THR A 206 17.48 5.16 11.82
C THR A 206 16.70 4.78 10.54
N VAL A 207 16.95 5.47 9.41
CA VAL A 207 16.30 5.16 8.13
C VAL A 207 16.69 3.77 7.63
N VAL A 208 17.99 3.48 7.59
CA VAL A 208 18.51 2.18 7.12
C VAL A 208 18.07 1.05 8.03
N GLY A 209 18.17 1.24 9.35
CA GLY A 209 17.78 0.22 10.35
C GLY A 209 16.29 -0.10 10.29
N GLY A 210 15.42 0.90 10.08
CA GLY A 210 13.98 0.70 9.91
C GLY A 210 13.59 -0.01 8.61
N SER A 211 14.46 0.11 7.58
CA SER A 211 14.26 -0.51 6.26
C SER A 211 14.91 -1.90 6.13
N ASP A 212 15.65 -2.37 7.14
CA ASP A 212 16.21 -3.72 7.16
C ASP A 212 15.07 -4.75 7.19
N ASN A 213 15.14 -5.78 6.35
CA ASN A 213 14.12 -6.83 6.27
C ASN A 213 13.85 -7.52 7.62
N LYS A 214 14.84 -7.64 8.48
CA LYS A 214 14.70 -8.20 9.83
C LYS A 214 13.81 -7.34 10.73
N VAL A 215 13.67 -6.05 10.42
CA VAL A 215 12.80 -5.10 11.13
C VAL A 215 11.51 -4.87 10.34
N ALA A 216 11.63 -4.59 9.04
CA ALA A 216 10.49 -4.26 8.19
C ALA A 216 9.46 -5.39 8.10
N LEU A 217 9.91 -6.65 8.12
CA LEU A 217 9.08 -7.87 8.04
C LEU A 217 8.80 -8.51 9.42
N ALA A 218 9.33 -7.95 10.51
CA ALA A 218 9.06 -8.46 11.85
C ALA A 218 7.69 -7.98 12.38
N PRO A 219 7.04 -8.78 13.26
CA PRO A 219 5.90 -8.29 14.01
C PRO A 219 6.36 -7.24 15.03
N LEU A 220 5.80 -6.06 14.97
CA LEU A 220 6.15 -4.93 15.84
C LEU A 220 4.92 -4.41 16.58
N PRO A 221 5.02 -4.09 17.88
CA PRO A 221 3.93 -3.47 18.61
C PRO A 221 3.47 -2.17 17.92
N ALA A 222 2.17 -2.04 17.73
CA ALA A 222 1.54 -0.86 17.15
C ALA A 222 0.67 -0.14 18.19
N LYS A 223 0.82 1.17 18.29
CA LYS A 223 -0.01 2.02 19.15
C LYS A 223 -0.82 2.96 18.27
N GLU A 224 -2.14 2.90 18.39
CA GLU A 224 -3.05 3.77 17.64
C GLU A 224 -2.84 5.25 17.98
N VAL A 225 -2.79 6.08 16.94
CA VAL A 225 -2.76 7.54 17.04
C VAL A 225 -4.20 8.02 16.85
N ASN A 226 -4.85 8.39 17.93
CA ASN A 226 -6.26 8.77 17.91
C ASN A 226 -6.47 10.14 18.59
N PRO A 227 -6.97 11.17 17.88
CA PRO A 227 -7.27 11.14 16.44
C PRO A 227 -6.01 11.00 15.58
N PRO A 228 -6.14 10.48 14.33
CA PRO A 228 -5.00 10.41 13.40
C PRO A 228 -4.41 11.79 13.15
N VAL A 229 -3.08 11.87 13.11
CA VAL A 229 -2.39 13.14 12.83
C VAL A 229 -2.36 13.36 11.32
N PRO A 230 -2.83 14.51 10.82
CA PRO A 230 -2.73 14.89 9.41
C PRO A 230 -1.28 14.88 8.90
N PRO A 231 -1.04 14.95 7.58
CA PRO A 231 0.32 14.99 7.02
C PRO A 231 1.19 16.06 7.67
N VAL A 232 2.38 15.66 8.10
CA VAL A 232 3.37 16.55 8.70
C VAL A 232 4.46 16.83 7.67
N LYS A 233 4.62 18.09 7.25
CA LYS A 233 5.59 18.48 6.20
C LYS A 233 7.03 18.15 6.58
N ALA A 234 7.40 18.33 7.85
CA ALA A 234 8.70 17.92 8.40
C ALA A 234 8.71 16.39 8.69
N SER A 235 8.58 15.59 7.65
CA SER A 235 8.62 14.14 7.71
C SER A 235 9.50 13.57 6.60
N TRP A 236 10.26 12.53 6.93
CA TRP A 236 10.80 11.60 5.96
C TRP A 236 9.69 10.58 5.66
N VAL A 237 9.07 10.69 4.49
CA VAL A 237 8.03 9.78 4.02
C VAL A 237 8.68 8.83 3.03
N HIS A 238 8.54 7.52 3.24
CA HIS A 238 9.23 6.56 2.38
C HIS A 238 8.49 5.23 2.26
N LYS A 239 8.93 4.45 1.26
CA LYS A 239 8.55 3.04 1.12
C LYS A 239 9.63 2.29 0.34
N THR A 240 10.03 1.16 0.88
CA THR A 240 10.80 0.14 0.17
C THR A 240 9.87 -0.73 -0.66
N GLY A 241 10.36 -1.27 -1.77
CA GLY A 241 9.67 -2.26 -2.58
C GLY A 241 10.65 -3.29 -3.11
N SER A 242 10.26 -4.56 -3.11
CA SER A 242 11.02 -5.65 -3.70
C SER A 242 10.07 -6.69 -4.26
N THR A 243 10.32 -7.10 -5.48
CA THR A 243 9.65 -8.23 -6.13
C THR A 243 10.72 -9.17 -6.69
N GLY A 244 10.32 -10.30 -7.29
CA GLY A 244 11.28 -11.21 -7.92
C GLY A 244 12.06 -10.51 -9.02
N GLY A 245 13.31 -10.13 -8.74
CA GLY A 245 14.23 -9.52 -9.69
C GLY A 245 14.21 -7.98 -9.77
N PHE A 246 13.37 -7.29 -9.00
CA PHE A 246 13.28 -5.82 -8.96
C PHE A 246 13.37 -5.31 -7.54
N GLY A 247 14.05 -4.18 -7.35
CA GLY A 247 14.06 -3.44 -6.11
C GLY A 247 13.73 -1.96 -6.37
N SER A 248 13.01 -1.33 -5.45
CA SER A 248 12.69 0.08 -5.51
C SER A 248 12.76 0.72 -4.14
N TYR A 249 13.08 1.99 -4.12
CA TYR A 249 12.98 2.83 -2.95
C TYR A 249 12.46 4.20 -3.36
N VAL A 250 11.46 4.68 -2.65
CA VAL A 250 10.91 6.01 -2.84
C VAL A 250 10.93 6.73 -1.50
N ALA A 251 11.48 7.94 -1.47
CA ALA A 251 11.44 8.78 -0.28
C ALA A 251 11.28 10.26 -0.65
N PHE A 252 10.65 11.02 0.24
CA PHE A 252 10.55 12.48 0.08
C PHE A 252 10.36 13.19 1.41
N ILE A 253 10.74 14.47 1.41
CA ILE A 253 10.60 15.39 2.54
C ILE A 253 9.82 16.60 2.04
N PRO A 254 8.50 16.71 2.31
CA PRO A 254 7.65 17.77 1.78
C PRO A 254 8.17 19.17 2.12
N ASP A 255 8.64 19.38 3.36
CA ASP A 255 9.21 20.66 3.84
C ASP A 255 10.45 21.11 3.07
N LYS A 256 11.23 20.17 2.53
CA LYS A 256 12.46 20.44 1.77
C LYS A 256 12.26 20.42 0.26
N GLN A 257 11.07 20.01 -0.20
CA GLN A 257 10.79 19.75 -1.61
C GLN A 257 11.84 18.82 -2.26
N LEU A 258 12.30 17.86 -1.47
CA LEU A 258 13.32 16.89 -1.86
C LEU A 258 12.69 15.50 -1.94
N GLY A 259 12.93 14.78 -3.04
CA GLY A 259 12.48 13.42 -3.24
C GLY A 259 13.43 12.60 -4.09
N ILE A 260 13.42 11.29 -3.89
CA ILE A 260 14.19 10.29 -4.64
C ILE A 260 13.30 9.11 -4.98
#